data_e5cb6e9b31b59ff42be75a58cc497f3b
#
_entry.id   e5cb6e9b31b59ff42be75a58cc497f3b
#
_cell.length_a   1.000
_cell.length_b   1.000
_cell.length_c   1.000
_cell.angle_alpha   90.00
_cell.angle_beta   90.00
_cell.angle_gamma   90.00
#
_symmetry.space_group_name_H-M   'P 1'
#
loop_
_entity.id
_entity.type
_entity.pdbx_description
1 polymer ?
#
loop_
_entity_poly.entity_id
_entity_poly.type
_entity_poly.pdbx_seq_one_letter_code
_entity_poly.pdbx_strand_id
1 'polypeptide(L)'
;MHTPRPTSAFTLIELLITVAIIAILAAIAVPNFLEAQTRSKVSRAKADMRTLRTALESYAVDNNSYPLNAGGIGLTGALINLTQPVVYITSLPKDPFVEDALYFYFAGGSVTNIAEEKYGRYVLASAGPNRIIETSLASTIVYDPTNGTVSGGDIVTTHKDNAALLTGP
;
A
#
# COMPACT_ATOMS: atom_id res chain seq x y z
N MET A 1 13.45 -67.16 8.83
CA MET A 1 14.68 -66.37 8.53
C MET A 1 14.30 -64.99 8.04
N HIS A 2 14.51 -63.97 8.84
CA HIS A 2 14.20 -62.58 8.48
C HIS A 2 15.48 -61.94 7.93
N THR A 3 15.57 -61.72 6.62
CA THR A 3 16.69 -61.03 6.01
C THR A 3 16.56 -59.51 6.26
N PRO A 4 17.52 -58.88 6.94
CA PRO A 4 17.48 -57.42 7.13
C PRO A 4 17.58 -56.74 5.78
N ARG A 5 16.67 -55.79 5.49
CA ARG A 5 16.74 -54.93 4.31
C ARG A 5 17.95 -54.02 4.46
N PRO A 6 18.77 -53.85 3.41
CA PRO A 6 19.87 -52.88 3.46
C PRO A 6 19.31 -51.48 3.64
N THR A 7 19.64 -50.81 4.71
CA THR A 7 19.38 -49.35 4.90
C THR A 7 20.45 -48.62 4.14
N SER A 8 20.12 -47.98 3.04
CA SER A 8 21.02 -47.08 2.38
C SER A 8 21.26 -45.85 3.27
N ALA A 9 22.47 -45.65 3.72
CA ALA A 9 22.86 -44.47 4.48
C ALA A 9 23.22 -43.33 3.51
N PHE A 10 22.77 -42.10 3.82
CA PHE A 10 23.05 -40.92 3.02
C PHE A 10 24.53 -40.53 3.14
N THR A 11 25.18 -40.26 2.02
CA THR A 11 26.60 -39.82 2.03
C THR A 11 26.68 -38.32 2.33
N LEU A 12 27.79 -37.92 2.92
CA LEU A 12 28.06 -36.51 3.25
C LEU A 12 28.13 -35.65 1.96
N ILE A 13 28.64 -36.24 0.87
CA ILE A 13 28.76 -35.53 -0.43
C ILE A 13 27.39 -35.32 -1.09
N GLU A 14 26.45 -36.28 -1.00
CA GLU A 14 25.09 -36.10 -1.50
C GLU A 14 24.36 -34.95 -0.79
N LEU A 15 24.53 -34.87 0.52
CA LEU A 15 23.96 -33.78 1.30
C LEU A 15 24.60 -32.44 0.88
N LEU A 16 25.91 -32.39 0.72
CA LEU A 16 26.64 -31.17 0.37
C LEU A 16 26.24 -30.66 -1.01
N ILE A 17 26.11 -31.55 -2.01
CA ILE A 17 25.68 -31.17 -3.35
C ILE A 17 24.23 -30.67 -3.33
N THR A 18 23.33 -31.33 -2.62
CA THR A 18 21.92 -30.91 -2.56
C THR A 18 21.75 -29.53 -1.94
N VAL A 19 22.43 -29.23 -0.82
CA VAL A 19 22.35 -27.89 -0.20
C VAL A 19 23.01 -26.82 -1.09
N ALA A 20 24.08 -27.14 -1.81
CA ALA A 20 24.71 -26.21 -2.75
C ALA A 20 23.75 -25.83 -3.90
N ILE A 21 23.03 -26.80 -4.47
CA ILE A 21 22.05 -26.55 -5.53
C ILE A 21 20.89 -25.71 -5.00
N ILE A 22 20.35 -26.04 -3.81
CA ILE A 22 19.27 -25.28 -3.18
C ILE A 22 19.73 -23.84 -2.92
N ALA A 23 20.94 -23.63 -2.43
CA ALA A 23 21.48 -22.29 -2.15
C ALA A 23 21.57 -21.43 -3.42
N ILE A 24 22.02 -22.00 -4.56
CA ILE A 24 22.08 -21.31 -5.84
C ILE A 24 20.68 -20.95 -6.34
N LEU A 25 19.73 -21.88 -6.28
CA LEU A 25 18.35 -21.65 -6.68
C LEU A 25 17.67 -20.58 -5.79
N ALA A 26 17.90 -20.63 -4.50
CA ALA A 26 17.37 -19.66 -3.54
C ALA A 26 17.95 -18.26 -3.79
N ALA A 27 19.24 -18.15 -4.09
CA ALA A 27 19.89 -16.86 -4.38
C ALA A 27 19.25 -16.12 -5.57
N ILE A 28 18.72 -16.84 -6.54
CA ILE A 28 18.01 -16.25 -7.69
C ILE A 28 16.53 -16.05 -7.40
N ALA A 29 15.89 -16.99 -6.71
CA ALA A 29 14.44 -16.99 -6.51
C ALA A 29 13.98 -15.97 -5.46
N VAL A 30 14.73 -15.79 -4.36
CA VAL A 30 14.33 -14.93 -3.24
C VAL A 30 14.18 -13.45 -3.65
N PRO A 31 15.15 -12.80 -4.33
CA PRO A 31 15.00 -11.40 -4.72
C PRO A 31 13.82 -11.20 -5.68
N ASN A 32 13.65 -12.08 -6.66
CA ASN A 32 12.53 -12.02 -7.61
C ASN A 32 11.18 -12.19 -6.91
N PHE A 33 11.10 -13.06 -5.90
CA PHE A 33 9.90 -13.27 -5.11
C PHE A 33 9.52 -12.03 -4.28
N LEU A 34 10.51 -11.39 -3.64
CA LEU A 34 10.28 -10.17 -2.85
C LEU A 34 9.79 -9.01 -3.73
N GLU A 35 10.34 -8.87 -4.94
CA GLU A 35 9.89 -7.88 -5.90
C GLU A 35 8.44 -8.15 -6.35
N ALA A 36 8.11 -9.40 -6.70
CA ALA A 36 6.76 -9.79 -7.09
C ALA A 36 5.76 -9.55 -5.94
N GLN A 37 6.14 -9.84 -4.69
CA GLN A 37 5.33 -9.58 -3.51
C GLN A 37 5.06 -8.07 -3.34
N THR A 38 6.07 -7.23 -3.51
CA THR A 38 5.92 -5.77 -3.42
C THR A 38 5.00 -5.23 -4.50
N ARG A 39 5.18 -5.67 -5.75
CA ARG A 39 4.28 -5.30 -6.86
C ARG A 39 2.84 -5.72 -6.61
N SER A 40 2.62 -6.89 -6.03
CA SER A 40 1.28 -7.36 -5.63
C SER A 40 0.64 -6.44 -4.58
N LYS A 41 1.40 -6.05 -3.54
CA LYS A 41 0.94 -5.10 -2.52
C LYS A 41 0.61 -3.72 -3.11
N VAL A 42 1.43 -3.21 -4.02
CA VAL A 42 1.16 -1.95 -4.74
C VAL A 42 -0.15 -2.03 -5.54
N SER A 43 -0.36 -3.13 -6.27
CA SER A 43 -1.58 -3.34 -7.05
C SER A 43 -2.81 -3.39 -6.15
N ARG A 44 -2.72 -4.07 -5.00
CA ARG A 44 -3.77 -4.12 -3.99
C ARG A 44 -4.05 -2.72 -3.44
N ALA A 45 -3.03 -1.97 -3.02
CA ALA A 45 -3.21 -0.61 -2.51
C ALA A 45 -3.92 0.30 -3.51
N LYS A 46 -3.54 0.23 -4.80
CA LYS A 46 -4.22 0.99 -5.86
C LYS A 46 -5.69 0.57 -6.05
N ALA A 47 -6.02 -0.71 -5.92
CA ALA A 47 -7.40 -1.20 -6.02
C ALA A 47 -8.24 -0.74 -4.82
N ASP A 48 -7.70 -0.86 -3.61
CA ASP A 48 -8.34 -0.41 -2.37
C ASP A 48 -8.62 1.10 -2.40
N MET A 49 -7.66 1.91 -2.87
CA MET A 49 -7.83 3.36 -3.03
C MET A 49 -8.92 3.73 -4.04
N ARG A 50 -9.08 2.97 -5.13
CA ARG A 50 -10.19 3.19 -6.07
C ARG A 50 -11.53 2.92 -5.41
N THR A 51 -11.61 1.87 -4.58
CA THR A 51 -12.82 1.54 -3.83
C THR A 51 -13.15 2.63 -2.82
N LEU A 52 -12.16 3.11 -2.05
CA LEU A 52 -12.31 4.23 -1.13
C LEU A 52 -12.73 5.51 -1.84
N ARG A 53 -12.15 5.81 -3.00
CA ARG A 53 -12.54 6.94 -3.83
C ARG A 53 -14.02 6.87 -4.20
N THR A 54 -14.49 5.73 -4.70
CA THR A 54 -15.90 5.55 -5.05
C THR A 54 -16.82 5.80 -3.85
N ALA A 55 -16.46 5.30 -2.67
CA ALA A 55 -17.21 5.54 -1.45
C ALA A 55 -17.20 7.02 -1.01
N LEU A 56 -16.06 7.70 -1.15
CA LEU A 56 -15.92 9.14 -0.87
C LEU A 56 -16.79 10.00 -1.80
N GLU A 57 -16.81 9.68 -3.10
CA GLU A 57 -17.66 10.38 -4.07
C GLU A 57 -19.14 10.17 -3.75
N SER A 58 -19.54 8.93 -3.41
CA SER A 58 -20.93 8.63 -3.02
C SER A 58 -21.32 9.39 -1.75
N TYR A 59 -20.45 9.42 -0.75
CA TYR A 59 -20.65 10.23 0.47
C TYR A 59 -20.83 11.71 0.14
N ALA A 60 -19.98 12.25 -0.76
CA ALA A 60 -20.01 13.66 -1.12
C ALA A 60 -21.28 14.06 -1.88
N VAL A 61 -21.84 13.15 -2.68
CA VAL A 61 -23.15 13.37 -3.34
C VAL A 61 -24.27 13.54 -2.33
N ASP A 62 -24.31 12.70 -1.30
CA ASP A 62 -25.38 12.71 -0.29
C ASP A 62 -25.21 13.86 0.72
N ASN A 63 -23.97 14.18 1.09
CA ASN A 63 -23.69 15.15 2.15
C ASN A 63 -23.21 16.51 1.65
N ASN A 64 -23.09 16.69 0.34
CA ASN A 64 -22.55 17.90 -0.32
C ASN A 64 -21.16 18.32 0.19
N SER A 65 -20.43 17.39 0.82
CA SER A 65 -19.10 17.58 1.39
C SER A 65 -18.40 16.25 1.59
N TYR A 66 -17.07 16.25 1.58
CA TYR A 66 -16.29 15.07 1.95
C TYR A 66 -16.18 14.94 3.48
N PRO A 67 -15.96 13.72 4.03
CA PRO A 67 -15.77 13.53 5.45
C PRO A 67 -14.62 14.40 5.97
N LEU A 68 -14.88 15.20 7.01
CA LEU A 68 -13.84 16.07 7.59
C LEU A 68 -13.11 15.34 8.72
N ASN A 69 -11.83 15.57 8.83
CA ASN A 69 -11.02 15.09 9.95
C ASN A 69 -11.35 15.90 11.20
N ALA A 70 -12.14 15.34 12.09
CA ALA A 70 -12.42 15.95 13.38
C ALA A 70 -11.17 15.81 14.29
N GLY A 71 -10.28 16.79 14.25
CA GLY A 71 -9.17 16.85 15.21
C GLY A 71 -7.75 16.83 14.66
N GLY A 72 -7.50 17.04 13.37
CA GLY A 72 -6.13 17.26 12.89
C GLY A 72 -5.78 16.62 11.56
N ILE A 73 -4.58 16.94 11.13
CA ILE A 73 -4.00 16.54 9.86
C ILE A 73 -3.73 15.03 9.86
N GLY A 74 -4.24 14.33 8.85
CA GLY A 74 -3.81 12.95 8.54
C GLY A 74 -4.41 11.84 9.39
N LEU A 75 -5.51 12.08 10.10
CA LEU A 75 -6.15 11.05 10.88
C LEU A 75 -7.15 10.25 10.02
N THR A 76 -6.96 8.95 10.01
CA THR A 76 -7.80 7.95 9.36
C THR A 76 -9.25 7.91 9.88
N GLY A 77 -9.52 8.58 11.00
CA GLY A 77 -10.83 8.60 11.66
C GLY A 77 -11.98 9.12 10.80
N ALA A 78 -11.73 10.02 9.85
CA ALA A 78 -12.77 10.51 8.96
C ALA A 78 -13.32 9.44 8.00
N LEU A 79 -12.52 8.44 7.65
CA LEU A 79 -12.95 7.34 6.78
C LEU A 79 -14.02 6.45 7.44
N ILE A 80 -14.14 6.46 8.77
CA ILE A 80 -15.17 5.70 9.48
C ILE A 80 -16.59 6.17 9.10
N ASN A 81 -16.74 7.43 8.71
CA ASN A 81 -18.00 7.98 8.23
C ASN A 81 -18.50 7.34 6.94
N LEU A 82 -17.63 6.59 6.23
CA LEU A 82 -18.01 5.82 5.06
C LEU A 82 -18.68 4.49 5.43
N THR A 83 -18.59 4.06 6.70
CA THR A 83 -19.19 2.80 7.17
C THR A 83 -20.45 3.03 8.00
N GLN A 84 -20.69 4.26 8.45
CA GLN A 84 -21.85 4.62 9.31
C GLN A 84 -22.14 6.13 9.23
N PRO A 85 -23.38 6.60 9.45
CA PRO A 85 -24.62 5.80 9.63
C PRO A 85 -25.10 5.18 8.31
N VAL A 86 -24.73 5.75 7.17
CA VAL A 86 -25.00 5.19 5.83
C VAL A 86 -23.78 4.40 5.38
N VAL A 87 -23.99 3.18 4.91
CA VAL A 87 -22.90 2.29 4.49
C VAL A 87 -22.55 2.54 3.03
N TYR A 88 -21.53 3.35 2.77
CA TYR A 88 -20.96 3.56 1.44
C TYR A 88 -19.91 2.50 1.10
N ILE A 89 -19.29 1.91 2.13
CA ILE A 89 -18.38 0.79 2.03
C ILE A 89 -18.59 -0.15 3.24
N THR A 90 -18.59 -1.44 3.01
CA THR A 90 -18.87 -2.45 4.06
C THR A 90 -17.78 -2.52 5.12
N SER A 91 -16.53 -2.35 4.74
CA SER A 91 -15.37 -2.33 5.64
C SER A 91 -14.26 -1.49 5.06
N LEU A 92 -13.52 -0.80 5.91
CA LEU A 92 -12.37 -0.01 5.49
C LEU A 92 -11.19 -0.95 5.19
N PRO A 93 -10.61 -0.89 3.98
CA PRO A 93 -9.42 -1.66 3.66
C PRO A 93 -8.22 -1.13 4.45
N LYS A 94 -7.32 -2.05 4.81
CA LYS A 94 -6.06 -1.74 5.50
C LYS A 94 -4.92 -1.60 4.49
N ASP A 95 -3.98 -0.71 4.79
CA ASP A 95 -2.77 -0.53 3.99
C ASP A 95 -1.91 -1.81 4.03
N PRO A 96 -1.61 -2.45 2.87
CA PRO A 96 -0.82 -3.68 2.84
C PRO A 96 0.65 -3.49 3.24
N PHE A 97 1.12 -2.26 3.38
CA PHE A 97 2.50 -1.93 3.76
C PHE A 97 2.67 -1.65 5.25
N VAL A 98 1.61 -1.21 5.93
CA VAL A 98 1.64 -0.89 7.36
C VAL A 98 0.68 -1.81 8.11
N GLU A 99 1.19 -2.49 9.12
CA GLU A 99 0.40 -3.45 9.90
C GLU A 99 -0.73 -2.73 10.65
N ASP A 100 -1.94 -3.24 10.47
CA ASP A 100 -3.17 -2.75 11.09
C ASP A 100 -3.53 -1.27 10.85
N ALA A 101 -2.83 -0.58 9.95
CA ALA A 101 -3.14 0.80 9.61
C ALA A 101 -4.18 0.91 8.48
N LEU A 102 -5.01 1.93 8.55
CA LEU A 102 -5.85 2.38 7.45
C LEU A 102 -5.05 3.29 6.52
N TYR A 103 -5.55 3.49 5.31
CA TYR A 103 -4.99 4.48 4.39
C TYR A 103 -5.03 5.88 4.97
N PHE A 104 -4.00 6.64 4.72
CA PHE A 104 -3.95 8.06 5.08
C PHE A 104 -5.00 8.83 4.27
N TYR A 105 -5.72 9.70 4.95
CA TYR A 105 -6.76 10.52 4.34
C TYR A 105 -6.67 11.96 4.84
N PHE A 106 -6.68 12.88 3.89
CA PHE A 106 -6.77 14.32 4.14
C PHE A 106 -7.97 14.89 3.40
N ALA A 107 -8.80 15.68 4.08
CA ALA A 107 -9.87 16.45 3.48
C ALA A 107 -9.45 17.90 3.30
N GLY A 108 -9.71 18.49 2.15
CA GLY A 108 -9.30 19.85 1.78
C GLY A 108 -9.85 20.96 2.67
N GLY A 109 -11.03 20.78 3.26
CA GLY A 109 -11.64 21.78 4.17
C GLY A 109 -10.93 21.94 5.52
N SER A 110 -10.00 21.05 5.87
CA SER A 110 -9.21 21.12 7.12
C SER A 110 -7.83 21.73 6.91
N VAL A 111 -7.46 22.08 5.67
CA VAL A 111 -6.10 22.46 5.32
C VAL A 111 -6.11 23.63 4.37
N THR A 112 -5.10 24.48 4.50
CA THR A 112 -4.89 25.71 3.75
C THR A 112 -5.29 25.65 2.26
N ASN A 113 -5.81 26.73 1.72
CA ASN A 113 -6.22 26.91 0.31
C ASN A 113 -5.21 26.36 -0.73
N ILE A 114 -3.92 26.32 -0.38
CA ILE A 114 -2.83 25.81 -1.24
C ILE A 114 -2.97 24.30 -1.49
N ALA A 115 -3.35 23.52 -0.47
CA ALA A 115 -3.51 22.08 -0.63
C ALA A 115 -4.76 21.73 -1.46
N GLU A 116 -5.83 22.49 -1.31
CA GLU A 116 -7.05 22.33 -2.11
C GLU A 116 -6.82 22.71 -3.58
N GLU A 117 -6.05 23.73 -3.84
CA GLU A 117 -5.66 24.12 -5.20
C GLU A 117 -4.81 23.02 -5.86
N LYS A 118 -3.86 22.44 -5.13
CA LYS A 118 -2.93 21.44 -5.65
C LYS A 118 -3.57 20.06 -5.78
N TYR A 119 -4.21 19.55 -4.74
CA TYR A 119 -4.69 18.15 -4.65
C TYR A 119 -6.21 18.00 -4.81
N GLY A 120 -6.95 19.10 -4.74
CA GLY A 120 -8.40 19.09 -4.70
C GLY A 120 -8.94 18.86 -3.30
N ARG A 121 -10.15 18.32 -3.22
CA ARG A 121 -10.91 18.23 -1.96
C ARG A 121 -10.43 17.14 -1.01
N TYR A 122 -9.69 16.14 -1.50
CA TYR A 122 -9.08 15.12 -0.64
C TYR A 122 -7.82 14.50 -1.26
N VAL A 123 -7.04 13.88 -0.40
CA VAL A 123 -5.87 13.06 -0.73
C VAL A 123 -5.99 11.74 0.02
N LEU A 124 -5.77 10.63 -0.67
CA LEU A 124 -5.57 9.29 -0.11
C LEU A 124 -4.12 8.89 -0.35
N ALA A 125 -3.45 8.39 0.68
CA ALA A 125 -2.07 7.92 0.56
C ALA A 125 -1.86 6.59 1.30
N SER A 126 -0.98 5.75 0.75
CA SER A 126 -0.39 4.57 1.37
C SER A 126 1.09 4.81 1.55
N ALA A 127 1.64 4.34 2.66
CA ALA A 127 3.06 4.49 2.99
C ALA A 127 4.03 3.86 1.97
N GLY A 128 3.52 3.05 1.03
CA GLY A 128 4.37 2.42 0.04
C GLY A 128 5.38 1.41 0.62
N PRO A 129 6.34 0.94 -0.21
CA PRO A 129 7.28 -0.11 0.18
C PRO A 129 8.24 0.26 1.31
N ASN A 130 8.59 1.54 1.47
CA ASN A 130 9.44 2.04 2.55
C ASN A 130 8.72 2.15 3.90
N ARG A 131 7.38 2.00 3.93
CA ARG A 131 6.50 2.05 5.12
C ARG A 131 6.53 3.39 5.86
N ILE A 132 6.91 4.46 5.20
CA ILE A 132 6.96 5.82 5.75
C ILE A 132 5.99 6.68 4.96
N ILE A 133 5.10 7.41 5.65
CA ILE A 133 4.27 8.41 5.00
C ILE A 133 5.10 9.67 4.79
N GLU A 134 5.37 9.98 3.54
CA GLU A 134 6.14 11.15 3.10
C GLU A 134 5.22 12.24 2.53
N THR A 135 3.97 11.88 2.24
CA THR A 135 2.95 12.82 1.79
C THR A 135 2.62 13.82 2.89
N SER A 136 2.95 15.07 2.63
CA SER A 136 2.56 16.22 3.45
C SER A 136 1.76 17.20 2.61
N LEU A 137 1.19 18.21 3.27
CA LEU A 137 0.45 19.27 2.58
C LEU A 137 1.34 20.12 1.67
N ALA A 138 2.64 20.15 1.94
CA ALA A 138 3.61 20.95 1.20
C ALA A 138 4.30 20.18 0.08
N SER A 139 4.54 18.88 0.28
CA SER A 139 5.25 18.05 -0.68
C SER A 139 4.70 16.63 -0.67
N THR A 140 4.73 16.00 -1.83
CA THR A 140 4.36 14.60 -2.03
C THR A 140 5.47 13.95 -2.83
N ILE A 141 6.12 12.94 -2.23
CA ILE A 141 7.04 12.07 -2.94
C ILE A 141 6.22 10.86 -3.37
N VAL A 142 6.10 10.64 -4.67
CA VAL A 142 5.26 9.59 -5.23
C VAL A 142 6.09 8.35 -5.51
N TYR A 143 5.51 7.20 -5.18
CA TYR A 143 6.11 5.90 -5.49
C TYR A 143 6.41 5.74 -6.98
N ASP A 144 7.67 5.48 -7.31
CA ASP A 144 8.12 5.15 -8.66
C ASP A 144 8.34 3.64 -8.77
N PRO A 145 7.57 2.93 -9.62
CA PRO A 145 7.72 1.48 -9.80
C PRO A 145 9.05 1.07 -10.42
N THR A 146 9.83 1.99 -10.99
CA THR A 146 11.15 1.72 -11.57
C THR A 146 12.26 1.58 -10.53
N ASN A 147 12.05 2.13 -9.32
CA ASN A 147 13.03 2.09 -8.22
C ASN A 147 13.00 0.80 -7.38
N GLY A 148 12.29 -0.24 -7.83
CA GLY A 148 12.28 -1.55 -7.18
C GLY A 148 11.52 -1.59 -5.85
N THR A 149 11.95 -2.49 -4.94
CA THR A 149 11.26 -2.79 -3.68
C THR A 149 11.52 -1.81 -2.55
N VAL A 150 12.47 -0.89 -2.70
CA VAL A 150 12.93 0.07 -1.68
C VAL A 150 12.70 1.51 -2.14
N SER A 151 11.76 1.73 -3.05
CA SER A 151 11.42 3.07 -3.49
C SER A 151 10.89 3.90 -2.34
N GLY A 152 11.49 5.06 -2.11
CA GLY A 152 10.85 6.12 -1.36
C GLY A 152 9.59 6.59 -2.10
N GLY A 153 8.67 7.20 -1.35
CA GLY A 153 7.44 7.76 -1.89
C GLY A 153 6.19 6.94 -1.66
N ASP A 154 5.11 7.66 -1.53
CA ASP A 154 3.78 7.15 -1.22
C ASP A 154 2.99 6.77 -2.47
N ILE A 155 2.10 5.81 -2.35
CA ILE A 155 1.10 5.57 -3.37
C ILE A 155 -0.05 6.53 -3.10
N VAL A 156 -0.26 7.51 -3.97
CA VAL A 156 -1.19 8.60 -3.73
C VAL A 156 -2.31 8.62 -4.77
N THR A 157 -3.51 8.93 -4.32
CA THR A 157 -4.68 9.23 -5.16
C THR A 157 -5.33 10.52 -4.65
N THR A 158 -5.63 11.44 -5.54
CA THR A 158 -6.23 12.73 -5.21
C THR A 158 -7.59 12.91 -5.88
N HIS A 159 -8.39 13.84 -5.38
CA HIS A 159 -9.66 14.20 -6.02
C HIS A 159 -9.46 14.67 -7.48
N LYS A 160 -8.42 15.42 -7.77
CA LYS A 160 -8.18 15.97 -9.11
C LYS A 160 -7.59 15.00 -10.12
N ASP A 161 -7.11 13.81 -9.69
CA ASP A 161 -6.40 12.83 -10.53
C ASP A 161 -5.33 13.45 -11.45
N ASN A 162 -4.68 14.49 -10.97
CA ASN A 162 -3.70 15.21 -11.77
C ASN A 162 -2.40 14.40 -11.81
N ALA A 163 -2.23 13.56 -12.82
CA ALA A 163 -1.02 12.77 -13.05
C ALA A 163 0.25 13.66 -13.09
N ALA A 164 0.11 14.93 -13.46
CA ALA A 164 1.20 15.91 -13.46
C ALA A 164 1.68 16.30 -12.04
N LEU A 165 0.86 16.10 -11.00
CA LEU A 165 1.26 16.33 -9.61
C LEU A 165 1.94 15.08 -8.99
N LEU A 166 1.86 13.96 -9.68
CA LEU A 166 2.39 12.66 -9.27
C LEU A 166 3.77 12.38 -9.87
N THR A 167 4.25 13.23 -10.78
CA THR A 167 5.63 13.22 -11.27
C THR A 167 6.36 14.36 -10.58
N GLY A 168 7.12 14.04 -9.54
CA GLY A 168 8.09 14.96 -8.96
C GLY A 168 9.13 15.36 -10.03
N PRO A 169 9.83 16.48 -9.82
CA PRO A 169 10.88 16.93 -10.70
C PRO A 169 12.00 15.91 -10.79
#